data_89e30a82a5198ad16879ecef97312e5f
#
_entry.id   89e30a82a5198ad16879ecef97312e5f
#
_cell.length_a   1.000
_cell.length_b   1.000
_cell.length_c   1.000
_cell.angle_alpha   90.00
_cell.angle_beta   90.00
_cell.angle_gamma   90.00
#
_symmetry.space_group_name_H-M   'P 1'
#
loop_
_entity.id
_entity.type
_entity.pdbx_description
1 polymer ?
#
loop_
_entity_poly.entity_id
_entity_poly.type
_entity_poly.pdbx_seq_one_letter_code
_entity_poly.pdbx_strand_id
1 'polypeptide(L)'
;MLLFAGCLSAQDNLSALLPMPNQVKQIESKKDFIISGKTTIQTNLPEDAFCIAELKDILRQRTGKTPTLSSSRSGSSVIRLILDPSVKGDGHYLLSVSEKTVSIKGATQGSILYGLMTLDQILLGDVCRTLSGKIAPIEIDDQPRFSYRSLMLDPARHFLPTEDVKFYIDQMVRYKYNVLQLHLTDDQGWRIEIKKHPRLTGKGEFYTQEELKDLVRYAAERNVQIIPELDIPGHTVAVLAAYPELGCSHTNSIPKTVGETVNLMLCANNDKVYSLYQDILTEVASIFPAPYIHLGGDEAIIEANWGKCKHCL
;
A
#
# COMPACT_ATOMS: atom_id res chain seq x y z
N MET A 1 23.59 37.73 -8.05
CA MET A 1 22.60 37.21 -9.02
C MET A 1 21.47 36.58 -8.22
N LEU A 2 20.42 37.34 -7.90
CA LEU A 2 19.27 36.90 -7.15
C LEU A 2 18.39 36.09 -8.10
N LEU A 3 18.32 34.79 -7.88
CA LEU A 3 17.33 33.90 -8.50
C LEU A 3 15.95 34.25 -7.90
N PHE A 4 15.15 35.02 -8.64
CA PHE A 4 13.71 35.11 -8.41
C PHE A 4 13.10 33.71 -8.74
N ALA A 5 12.92 32.89 -7.74
CA ALA A 5 11.99 31.79 -7.85
C ALA A 5 10.59 32.40 -7.96
N GLY A 6 10.06 32.51 -9.16
CA GLY A 6 8.67 32.90 -9.38
C GLY A 6 7.77 31.89 -8.70
N CYS A 7 6.97 32.30 -7.71
CA CYS A 7 5.89 31.47 -7.20
C CYS A 7 4.93 31.17 -8.34
N LEU A 8 4.77 29.88 -8.65
CA LEU A 8 3.76 29.38 -9.56
C LEU A 8 2.38 29.87 -9.11
N SER A 9 1.52 30.29 -10.03
CA SER A 9 0.15 30.70 -9.69
C SER A 9 -0.66 29.50 -9.16
N ALA A 10 -1.75 29.73 -8.46
CA ALA A 10 -2.64 28.65 -8.02
C ALA A 10 -3.13 27.77 -9.19
N GLN A 11 -3.07 28.26 -10.40
CA GLN A 11 -3.42 27.58 -11.66
C GLN A 11 -2.38 26.50 -12.03
N ASP A 12 -1.09 26.74 -11.72
CA ASP A 12 0.00 25.82 -12.05
C ASP A 12 0.04 24.60 -11.09
N ASN A 13 -0.55 24.72 -9.88
CA ASN A 13 -0.51 23.67 -8.87
C ASN A 13 -1.44 22.49 -9.17
N LEU A 14 -2.49 22.67 -9.95
CA LEU A 14 -3.43 21.59 -10.28
C LEU A 14 -2.87 20.61 -11.30
N SER A 15 -1.96 21.05 -12.16
CA SER A 15 -1.24 20.19 -13.10
C SER A 15 -0.19 19.30 -12.41
N ALA A 16 0.13 19.57 -11.14
CA ALA A 16 1.08 18.81 -10.32
C ALA A 16 0.43 17.69 -9.48
N LEU A 17 -0.90 17.52 -9.56
CA LEU A 17 -1.58 16.44 -8.86
C LEU A 17 -1.18 15.07 -9.42
N LEU A 18 -0.80 14.13 -8.55
CA LEU A 18 -0.35 12.78 -8.91
C LEU A 18 -1.10 11.71 -8.09
N PRO A 19 -1.78 10.79 -8.75
CA PRO A 19 -2.14 10.76 -10.18
C PRO A 19 -3.00 11.96 -10.56
N MET A 20 -2.90 12.40 -11.82
CA MET A 20 -3.76 13.46 -12.34
C MET A 20 -5.23 13.00 -12.30
N PRO A 21 -6.14 13.76 -11.66
CA PRO A 21 -7.55 13.40 -11.64
C PRO A 21 -8.19 13.41 -13.03
N ASN A 22 -9.20 12.57 -13.23
CA ASN A 22 -9.91 12.43 -14.52
C ASN A 22 -10.54 13.74 -14.98
N GLN A 23 -11.17 14.46 -14.04
CA GLN A 23 -11.83 15.73 -14.32
C GLN A 23 -11.48 16.74 -13.23
N VAL A 24 -11.03 17.90 -13.64
CA VAL A 24 -10.72 19.02 -12.76
C VAL A 24 -11.37 20.27 -13.36
N LYS A 25 -12.27 20.90 -12.60
CA LYS A 25 -12.95 22.11 -13.01
C LYS A 25 -12.72 23.21 -11.99
N GLN A 26 -12.02 24.24 -12.38
CA GLN A 26 -11.89 25.45 -11.59
C GLN A 26 -13.21 26.22 -11.58
N ILE A 27 -13.59 26.73 -10.43
CA ILE A 27 -14.82 27.51 -10.26
C ILE A 27 -14.42 28.98 -10.12
N GLU A 28 -14.91 29.82 -11.03
CA GLU A 28 -14.71 31.26 -10.89
C GLU A 28 -15.39 31.76 -9.62
N SER A 29 -14.60 32.19 -8.68
CA SER A 29 -15.09 32.77 -7.41
C SER A 29 -14.11 33.81 -6.91
N LYS A 30 -14.65 34.84 -6.23
CA LYS A 30 -13.84 35.91 -5.63
C LYS A 30 -13.23 35.54 -4.29
N LYS A 31 -13.61 34.39 -3.69
CA LYS A 31 -13.22 34.02 -2.34
C LYS A 31 -12.82 32.57 -2.24
N ASP A 32 -11.68 32.34 -1.63
CA ASP A 32 -11.16 31.04 -1.29
C ASP A 32 -11.87 30.45 -0.05
N PHE A 33 -11.86 29.13 0.07
CA PHE A 33 -12.13 28.46 1.35
C PHE A 33 -10.95 28.70 2.27
N ILE A 34 -11.22 29.08 3.53
CA ILE A 34 -10.17 29.35 4.51
C ILE A 34 -10.29 28.37 5.67
N ILE A 35 -9.25 27.58 5.88
CA ILE A 35 -9.10 26.70 7.03
C ILE A 35 -8.65 27.56 8.23
N SER A 36 -9.46 27.60 9.27
CA SER A 36 -9.23 28.42 10.46
C SER A 36 -9.50 27.61 11.74
N GLY A 37 -9.23 28.21 12.90
CA GLY A 37 -9.59 27.59 14.19
C GLY A 37 -11.11 27.44 14.41
N LYS A 38 -11.95 28.02 13.53
CA LYS A 38 -13.41 27.86 13.54
C LYS A 38 -13.92 26.84 12.53
N THR A 39 -13.02 26.25 11.74
CA THR A 39 -13.38 25.19 10.77
C THR A 39 -13.80 23.93 11.55
N THR A 40 -14.89 23.31 11.12
CA THR A 40 -15.40 22.07 11.71
C THR A 40 -15.44 20.93 10.70
N ILE A 41 -15.38 19.70 11.18
CA ILE A 41 -15.53 18.49 10.38
C ILE A 41 -16.93 17.93 10.60
N GLN A 42 -17.64 17.64 9.53
CA GLN A 42 -18.92 16.93 9.53
C GLN A 42 -18.77 15.62 8.74
N THR A 43 -19.34 14.54 9.26
CA THR A 43 -19.22 13.24 8.61
C THR A 43 -20.36 12.32 9.00
N ASN A 44 -20.64 11.32 8.16
CA ASN A 44 -21.46 10.15 8.47
C ASN A 44 -20.61 8.87 8.64
N LEU A 45 -19.29 9.02 8.69
CA LEU A 45 -18.36 7.95 9.07
C LEU A 45 -18.43 7.68 10.58
N PRO A 46 -18.07 6.46 11.04
CA PRO A 46 -17.77 6.21 12.46
C PRO A 46 -16.73 7.19 13.00
N GLU A 47 -16.84 7.59 14.27
CA GLU A 47 -15.93 8.58 14.87
C GLU A 47 -14.47 8.17 14.92
N ASP A 48 -14.22 6.85 14.97
CA ASP A 48 -12.91 6.21 14.97
C ASP A 48 -12.37 5.91 13.56
N ALA A 49 -13.09 6.31 12.50
CA ALA A 49 -12.67 6.06 11.13
C ALA A 49 -11.30 6.70 10.83
N PHE A 50 -10.39 5.90 10.23
CA PHE A 50 -9.04 6.35 9.84
C PHE A 50 -9.06 7.66 9.04
N CYS A 51 -9.99 7.81 8.10
CA CYS A 51 -10.15 9.04 7.29
C CYS A 51 -10.31 10.32 8.12
N ILE A 52 -10.92 10.24 9.31
CA ILE A 52 -11.09 11.41 10.20
C ILE A 52 -9.75 11.78 10.85
N ALA A 53 -9.02 10.78 11.34
CA ALA A 53 -7.69 10.97 11.90
C ALA A 53 -6.73 11.53 10.85
N GLU A 54 -6.74 10.95 9.66
CA GLU A 54 -5.91 11.36 8.52
C GLU A 54 -6.20 12.80 8.10
N LEU A 55 -7.49 13.18 7.96
CA LEU A 55 -7.85 14.58 7.66
C LEU A 55 -7.30 15.53 8.72
N LYS A 56 -7.44 15.21 10.00
CA LYS A 56 -6.93 16.07 11.09
C LYS A 56 -5.40 16.20 11.01
N ASP A 57 -4.72 15.12 10.68
CA ASP A 57 -3.26 15.10 10.56
C ASP A 57 -2.77 15.93 9.37
N ILE A 58 -3.37 15.75 8.19
CA ILE A 58 -3.15 16.59 7.00
C ILE A 58 -3.33 18.06 7.35
N LEU A 59 -4.45 18.44 7.95
CA LEU A 59 -4.73 19.84 8.26
C LEU A 59 -3.75 20.41 9.27
N ARG A 60 -3.38 19.63 10.28
CA ARG A 60 -2.37 20.04 11.27
C ARG A 60 -1.02 20.29 10.59
N GLN A 61 -0.58 19.36 9.74
CA GLN A 61 0.71 19.47 9.05
C GLN A 61 0.73 20.63 8.05
N ARG A 62 -0.34 20.80 7.25
CA ARG A 62 -0.39 21.79 6.16
C ARG A 62 -0.80 23.19 6.60
N THR A 63 -1.49 23.33 7.73
CA THR A 63 -2.08 24.63 8.13
C THR A 63 -1.82 25.01 9.59
N GLY A 64 -1.30 24.09 10.40
CA GLY A 64 -1.16 24.25 11.85
C GLY A 64 -2.51 24.25 12.60
N LYS A 65 -3.61 23.85 11.95
CA LYS A 65 -4.96 23.84 12.54
C LYS A 65 -5.47 22.42 12.70
N THR A 66 -6.22 22.17 13.78
CA THR A 66 -6.86 20.89 14.04
C THR A 66 -8.36 21.10 14.25
N PRO A 67 -9.17 21.05 13.18
CA PRO A 67 -10.63 21.18 13.28
C PRO A 67 -11.25 20.07 14.13
N THR A 68 -12.37 20.38 14.78
CA THR A 68 -13.12 19.43 15.61
C THR A 68 -14.31 18.87 14.89
N LEU A 69 -14.72 17.65 15.26
CA LEU A 69 -16.00 17.09 14.82
C LEU A 69 -17.17 17.92 15.32
N SER A 70 -18.18 18.12 14.51
CA SER A 70 -19.39 18.86 14.87
C SER A 70 -20.61 18.24 14.20
N SER A 71 -21.66 18.04 14.98
CA SER A 71 -22.99 17.65 14.51
C SER A 71 -23.82 18.86 14.05
N SER A 72 -23.40 20.10 14.38
CA SER A 72 -24.11 21.31 14.00
C SER A 72 -24.05 21.56 12.50
N ARG A 73 -25.22 21.81 11.89
CA ARG A 73 -25.34 22.14 10.45
C ARG A 73 -24.91 23.57 10.12
N SER A 74 -24.71 24.44 11.12
CA SER A 74 -24.37 25.84 10.95
C SER A 74 -22.90 26.09 11.30
N GLY A 75 -22.05 26.24 10.28
CA GLY A 75 -20.66 26.65 10.43
C GLY A 75 -20.26 27.61 9.32
N SER A 76 -19.37 28.57 9.62
CA SER A 76 -18.86 29.52 8.61
C SER A 76 -17.85 28.87 7.67
N SER A 77 -17.28 27.72 8.06
CA SER A 77 -16.27 26.97 7.32
C SER A 77 -16.36 25.50 7.74
N VAL A 78 -16.70 24.61 6.81
CA VAL A 78 -16.99 23.21 7.09
C VAL A 78 -16.28 22.28 6.11
N ILE A 79 -15.63 21.23 6.62
CA ILE A 79 -15.11 20.13 5.82
C ILE A 79 -16.02 18.91 6.02
N ARG A 80 -16.50 18.33 4.93
CA ARG A 80 -17.44 17.20 4.94
C ARG A 80 -16.79 15.96 4.35
N LEU A 81 -16.80 14.85 5.11
CA LEU A 81 -16.49 13.52 4.63
C LEU A 81 -17.78 12.70 4.58
N ILE A 82 -18.20 12.26 3.40
CA ILE A 82 -19.52 11.69 3.20
C ILE A 82 -19.44 10.34 2.49
N LEU A 83 -19.85 9.27 3.19
CA LEU A 83 -20.19 8.02 2.52
C LEU A 83 -21.48 8.23 1.73
N ASP A 84 -21.36 8.13 0.42
CA ASP A 84 -22.46 8.33 -0.53
C ASP A 84 -22.49 7.16 -1.53
N PRO A 85 -23.39 6.18 -1.35
CA PRO A 85 -23.50 5.02 -2.25
C PRO A 85 -23.87 5.35 -3.68
N SER A 86 -24.30 6.59 -3.96
CA SER A 86 -24.58 7.05 -5.33
C SER A 86 -23.31 7.32 -6.14
N VAL A 87 -22.16 7.53 -5.48
CA VAL A 87 -20.84 7.67 -6.12
C VAL A 87 -20.31 6.28 -6.45
N LYS A 88 -20.70 5.76 -7.63
CA LYS A 88 -20.40 4.39 -8.04
C LYS A 88 -18.99 4.27 -8.61
N GLY A 89 -18.34 3.14 -8.36
CA GLY A 89 -17.01 2.79 -8.87
C GLY A 89 -16.00 2.60 -7.74
N ASP A 90 -15.10 1.64 -7.93
CA ASP A 90 -14.04 1.38 -6.95
C ASP A 90 -13.06 2.55 -6.92
N GLY A 91 -12.85 3.11 -5.72
CA GLY A 91 -11.97 4.26 -5.53
C GLY A 91 -12.49 5.59 -6.12
N HIS A 92 -13.74 5.63 -6.65
CA HIS A 92 -14.33 6.85 -7.17
C HIS A 92 -14.65 7.83 -6.03
N TYR A 93 -14.26 9.09 -6.20
CA TYR A 93 -14.59 10.17 -5.27
C TYR A 93 -14.93 11.47 -6.00
N LEU A 94 -15.74 12.29 -5.34
CA LEU A 94 -16.03 13.66 -5.72
C LEU A 94 -15.46 14.60 -4.64
N LEU A 95 -14.62 15.54 -5.06
CA LEU A 95 -14.11 16.60 -4.18
C LEU A 95 -14.62 17.93 -4.69
N SER A 96 -15.29 18.69 -3.85
CA SER A 96 -15.74 20.03 -4.18
C SER A 96 -15.31 21.04 -3.11
N VAL A 97 -14.83 22.19 -3.55
CA VAL A 97 -14.46 23.31 -2.70
C VAL A 97 -15.28 24.53 -3.10
N SER A 98 -15.94 25.13 -2.14
CA SER A 98 -16.64 26.40 -2.24
C SER A 98 -16.13 27.36 -1.18
N GLU A 99 -16.54 28.62 -1.17
CA GLU A 99 -16.18 29.61 -0.15
C GLU A 99 -16.38 29.13 1.31
N LYS A 100 -17.39 28.26 1.54
CA LYS A 100 -17.79 27.85 2.92
C LYS A 100 -17.61 26.37 3.19
N THR A 101 -17.40 25.56 2.17
CA THR A 101 -17.41 24.11 2.34
C THR A 101 -16.36 23.45 1.45
N VAL A 102 -15.61 22.51 2.04
CA VAL A 102 -14.90 21.43 1.35
C VAL A 102 -15.71 20.16 1.52
N SER A 103 -16.04 19.46 0.47
CA SER A 103 -16.80 18.21 0.54
C SER A 103 -16.08 17.12 -0.24
N ILE A 104 -15.84 15.98 0.42
CA ILE A 104 -15.32 14.75 -0.19
C ILE A 104 -16.39 13.69 -0.04
N LYS A 105 -16.83 13.11 -1.17
CA LYS A 105 -17.83 12.06 -1.23
C LYS A 105 -17.25 10.83 -1.89
N GLY A 106 -17.60 9.65 -1.42
CA GLY A 106 -17.23 8.37 -2.02
C GLY A 106 -18.09 7.24 -1.47
N ALA A 107 -18.21 6.15 -2.21
CA ALA A 107 -19.02 4.98 -1.78
C ALA A 107 -18.37 4.20 -0.63
N THR A 108 -17.05 4.31 -0.46
CA THR A 108 -16.25 3.61 0.55
C THR A 108 -15.32 4.56 1.30
N GLN A 109 -14.80 4.11 2.43
CA GLN A 109 -13.75 4.86 3.14
C GLN A 109 -12.48 5.02 2.28
N GLY A 110 -12.12 4.00 1.49
CA GLY A 110 -11.00 4.07 0.56
C GLY A 110 -11.17 5.15 -0.51
N SER A 111 -12.39 5.31 -1.04
CA SER A 111 -12.72 6.40 -1.97
C SER A 111 -12.55 7.77 -1.32
N ILE A 112 -13.02 7.94 -0.09
CA ILE A 112 -12.84 9.18 0.68
C ILE A 112 -11.36 9.44 0.95
N LEU A 113 -10.58 8.40 1.30
CA LEU A 113 -9.15 8.51 1.53
C LEU A 113 -8.40 9.01 0.29
N TYR A 114 -8.76 8.53 -0.91
CA TYR A 114 -8.18 9.05 -2.16
C TYR A 114 -8.51 10.53 -2.39
N GLY A 115 -9.71 10.97 -2.04
CA GLY A 115 -10.07 12.38 -2.04
C GLY A 115 -9.27 13.21 -1.04
N LEU A 116 -8.98 12.65 0.14
CA LEU A 116 -8.11 13.28 1.14
C LEU A 116 -6.67 13.43 0.64
N MET A 117 -6.13 12.41 -0.05
CA MET A 117 -4.79 12.51 -0.65
C MET A 117 -4.71 13.60 -1.72
N THR A 118 -5.77 13.77 -2.49
CA THR A 118 -5.87 14.88 -3.45
C THR A 118 -5.95 16.23 -2.73
N LEU A 119 -6.71 16.33 -1.66
CA LEU A 119 -6.78 17.54 -0.83
C LEU A 119 -5.41 17.86 -0.19
N ASP A 120 -4.68 16.85 0.30
CA ASP A 120 -3.31 17.02 0.83
C ASP A 120 -2.38 17.60 -0.21
N GLN A 121 -2.42 17.10 -1.45
CA GLN A 121 -1.58 17.60 -2.55
C GLN A 121 -1.96 19.04 -2.96
N ILE A 122 -3.25 19.39 -2.96
CA ILE A 122 -3.71 20.76 -3.21
C ILE A 122 -3.15 21.72 -2.14
N LEU A 123 -3.20 21.31 -0.88
CA LEU A 123 -2.65 22.09 0.23
C LEU A 123 -1.12 22.18 0.19
N LEU A 124 -0.44 21.12 -0.27
CA LEU A 124 1.02 21.08 -0.44
C LEU A 124 1.50 21.99 -1.57
N GLY A 125 0.74 22.08 -2.66
CA GLY A 125 1.09 22.92 -3.83
C GLY A 125 1.22 24.41 -3.51
N ASP A 126 0.74 24.87 -2.35
CA ASP A 126 0.91 26.23 -1.85
C ASP A 126 2.22 26.42 -1.06
N VAL A 127 3.28 25.68 -1.40
CA VAL A 127 4.57 25.66 -0.67
C VAL A 127 5.21 27.05 -0.57
N CYS A 128 4.94 27.95 -1.51
CA CYS A 128 5.41 29.34 -1.45
C CYS A 128 4.59 30.22 -0.50
N ARG A 129 3.45 29.75 0.00
CA ARG A 129 2.57 30.46 0.92
C ARG A 129 2.53 29.72 2.25
N THR A 130 3.44 30.07 3.12
CA THR A 130 3.54 29.55 4.46
C THR A 130 2.17 29.27 5.11
N LEU A 131 1.78 27.99 5.22
CA LEU A 131 0.62 27.51 6.01
C LEU A 131 -0.66 28.36 5.81
N SER A 132 -0.95 28.79 4.59
CA SER A 132 -2.06 29.74 4.33
C SER A 132 -3.43 29.14 4.65
N GLY A 133 -3.57 27.83 4.47
CA GLY A 133 -4.84 27.12 4.64
C GLY A 133 -5.95 27.62 3.71
N LYS A 134 -5.59 28.27 2.58
CA LYS A 134 -6.52 28.75 1.56
C LYS A 134 -6.63 27.75 0.42
N ILE A 135 -7.84 27.49 -0.03
CA ILE A 135 -8.10 26.60 -1.16
C ILE A 135 -9.04 27.33 -2.13
N ALA A 136 -8.60 27.49 -3.36
CA ALA A 136 -9.44 28.05 -4.42
C ALA A 136 -10.64 27.12 -4.71
N PRO A 137 -11.82 27.65 -5.03
CA PRO A 137 -12.98 26.87 -5.42
C PRO A 137 -12.70 25.97 -6.63
N ILE A 138 -13.02 24.68 -6.47
CA ILE A 138 -12.70 23.64 -7.46
C ILE A 138 -13.69 22.48 -7.34
N GLU A 139 -13.95 21.80 -8.43
CA GLU A 139 -14.63 20.52 -8.51
C GLU A 139 -13.70 19.49 -9.14
N ILE A 140 -13.57 18.34 -8.50
CA ILE A 140 -12.79 17.18 -8.97
C ILE A 140 -13.72 15.97 -8.97
N ASP A 141 -13.78 15.28 -10.10
CA ASP A 141 -14.40 13.99 -10.28
C ASP A 141 -13.31 13.01 -10.72
N ASP A 142 -12.96 12.06 -9.85
CA ASP A 142 -11.83 11.19 -10.09
C ASP A 142 -12.12 9.74 -9.72
N GLN A 143 -11.77 8.85 -10.62
CA GLN A 143 -11.86 7.41 -10.47
C GLN A 143 -10.59 6.76 -11.01
N PRO A 144 -10.00 5.78 -10.29
CA PRO A 144 -8.86 5.04 -10.81
C PRO A 144 -9.16 4.37 -12.15
N ARG A 145 -8.26 4.53 -13.10
CA ARG A 145 -8.35 3.87 -14.41
C ARG A 145 -8.12 2.35 -14.33
N PHE A 146 -7.24 1.93 -13.40
CA PHE A 146 -6.90 0.53 -13.15
C PHE A 146 -7.34 0.14 -11.74
N SER A 147 -8.00 -1.00 -11.60
CA SER A 147 -8.41 -1.55 -10.31
C SER A 147 -7.24 -2.08 -9.48
N TYR A 148 -6.18 -2.54 -10.15
CA TYR A 148 -4.97 -3.09 -9.53
C TYR A 148 -3.80 -2.11 -9.75
N ARG A 149 -3.29 -1.54 -8.67
CA ARG A 149 -2.19 -0.56 -8.67
C ARG A 149 -1.20 -0.96 -7.59
N SER A 150 -0.22 -1.78 -7.96
CA SER A 150 0.67 -2.41 -6.98
C SER A 150 2.06 -1.80 -6.95
N LEU A 151 2.67 -1.93 -5.78
CA LEU A 151 4.10 -1.86 -5.53
C LEU A 151 4.55 -3.22 -5.02
N MET A 152 5.74 -3.67 -5.39
CA MET A 152 6.39 -4.83 -4.80
C MET A 152 7.54 -4.38 -3.88
N LEU A 153 7.62 -5.00 -2.70
CA LEU A 153 8.78 -4.92 -1.82
C LEU A 153 9.41 -6.31 -1.70
N ASP A 154 10.74 -6.34 -1.65
CA ASP A 154 11.52 -7.56 -1.59
C ASP A 154 12.33 -7.67 -0.29
N PRO A 155 11.67 -8.00 0.83
CA PRO A 155 12.35 -8.30 2.07
C PRO A 155 13.11 -9.63 2.05
N ALA A 156 12.88 -10.50 1.07
CA ALA A 156 13.57 -11.78 0.97
C ALA A 156 15.05 -11.57 0.68
N ARG A 157 15.39 -10.72 -0.27
CA ARG A 157 16.78 -10.38 -0.60
C ARG A 157 17.40 -9.41 0.40
N HIS A 158 16.65 -8.41 0.84
CA HIS A 158 17.06 -7.44 1.86
C HIS A 158 15.95 -7.24 2.88
N PHE A 159 16.13 -7.72 4.10
CA PHE A 159 15.11 -7.62 5.14
C PHE A 159 14.72 -6.16 5.41
N LEU A 160 13.44 -5.90 5.46
CA LEU A 160 12.85 -4.61 5.80
C LEU A 160 12.11 -4.74 7.14
N PRO A 161 12.48 -4.01 8.18
CA PRO A 161 11.69 -3.95 9.41
C PRO A 161 10.24 -3.52 9.14
N THR A 162 9.31 -3.93 10.01
CA THR A 162 7.88 -3.61 9.83
C THR A 162 7.60 -2.12 9.69
N GLU A 163 8.39 -1.27 10.36
CA GLU A 163 8.26 0.19 10.28
C GLU A 163 8.62 0.74 8.89
N ASP A 164 9.60 0.14 8.22
CA ASP A 164 9.94 0.50 6.85
C ASP A 164 8.82 0.09 5.88
N VAL A 165 8.24 -1.11 6.07
CA VAL A 165 7.08 -1.55 5.27
C VAL A 165 5.89 -0.61 5.48
N LYS A 166 5.60 -0.19 6.71
CA LYS A 166 4.56 0.80 7.01
C LYS A 166 4.84 2.15 6.34
N PHE A 167 6.09 2.60 6.34
CA PHE A 167 6.48 3.82 5.62
C PHE A 167 6.15 3.73 4.13
N TYR A 168 6.45 2.60 3.48
CA TYR A 168 6.09 2.39 2.07
C TYR A 168 4.58 2.36 1.87
N ILE A 169 3.81 1.72 2.76
CA ILE A 169 2.33 1.73 2.71
C ILE A 169 1.81 3.17 2.79
N ASP A 170 2.34 4.02 3.67
CA ASP A 170 1.95 5.43 3.76
C ASP A 170 2.26 6.21 2.48
N GLN A 171 3.41 5.94 1.82
CA GLN A 171 3.70 6.54 0.52
C GLN A 171 2.76 6.02 -0.58
N MET A 172 2.44 4.72 -0.58
CA MET A 172 1.49 4.13 -1.53
C MET A 172 0.13 4.81 -1.49
N VAL A 173 -0.39 5.08 -0.29
CA VAL A 173 -1.67 5.80 -0.09
C VAL A 173 -1.65 7.17 -0.75
N ARG A 174 -0.58 7.94 -0.57
CA ARG A 174 -0.43 9.29 -1.16
C ARG A 174 -0.58 9.31 -2.68
N TYR A 175 -0.14 8.22 -3.32
CA TYR A 175 -0.22 8.06 -4.78
C TYR A 175 -1.35 7.11 -5.21
N LYS A 176 -2.29 6.78 -4.30
CA LYS A 176 -3.49 5.97 -4.55
C LYS A 176 -3.19 4.55 -5.02
N TYR A 177 -2.03 3.97 -4.66
CA TYR A 177 -1.79 2.53 -4.80
C TYR A 177 -2.69 1.76 -3.83
N ASN A 178 -3.10 0.55 -4.21
CA ASN A 178 -4.02 -0.25 -3.40
C ASN A 178 -3.59 -1.69 -3.18
N VAL A 179 -2.45 -2.11 -3.73
CA VAL A 179 -1.92 -3.46 -3.54
C VAL A 179 -0.43 -3.39 -3.24
N LEU A 180 -0.01 -4.02 -2.15
CA LEU A 180 1.38 -4.29 -1.83
C LEU A 180 1.66 -5.77 -2.06
N GLN A 181 2.48 -6.10 -3.05
CA GLN A 181 3.05 -7.43 -3.20
C GLN A 181 4.28 -7.53 -2.31
N LEU A 182 4.27 -8.46 -1.37
CA LEU A 182 5.34 -8.65 -0.41
C LEU A 182 6.06 -9.96 -0.72
N HIS A 183 7.25 -9.85 -1.31
CA HIS A 183 8.08 -10.98 -1.72
C HIS A 183 8.83 -11.55 -0.52
N LEU A 184 8.24 -12.59 0.09
CA LEU A 184 8.64 -13.09 1.41
C LEU A 184 9.68 -14.20 1.38
N THR A 185 9.93 -14.79 0.19
CA THR A 185 10.83 -15.93 0.08
C THR A 185 11.64 -15.88 -1.20
N ASP A 186 12.94 -16.14 -1.09
CA ASP A 186 13.89 -16.23 -2.20
C ASP A 186 15.11 -17.05 -1.77
N ASP A 187 16.12 -17.14 -2.63
CA ASP A 187 17.40 -17.81 -2.34
C ASP A 187 18.08 -17.25 -1.09
N GLN A 188 18.01 -15.93 -0.86
CA GLN A 188 18.67 -15.23 0.22
C GLN A 188 17.95 -15.30 1.56
N GLY A 189 16.65 -15.57 1.56
CA GLY A 189 15.93 -15.59 2.81
C GLY A 189 14.48 -16.10 2.74
N TRP A 190 14.08 -16.65 3.88
CA TRP A 190 12.70 -16.99 4.19
C TRP A 190 12.22 -16.05 5.29
N ARG A 191 11.27 -15.17 4.97
CA ARG A 191 10.91 -14.03 5.83
C ARG A 191 9.56 -14.15 6.53
N ILE A 192 8.90 -15.29 6.45
CA ILE A 192 7.62 -15.53 7.12
C ILE A 192 7.70 -16.69 8.12
N GLU A 193 7.22 -16.47 9.34
CA GLU A 193 7.10 -17.52 10.34
C GLU A 193 6.07 -18.57 9.90
N ILE A 194 6.50 -19.84 9.84
CA ILE A 194 5.63 -21.01 9.67
C ILE A 194 5.78 -21.89 10.91
N LYS A 195 4.78 -21.90 11.77
CA LYS A 195 4.84 -22.56 13.09
C LYS A 195 5.05 -24.06 12.99
N LYS A 196 4.47 -24.71 11.97
CA LYS A 196 4.70 -26.12 11.70
C LYS A 196 6.12 -26.43 11.20
N HIS A 197 6.78 -25.44 10.60
CA HIS A 197 8.07 -25.62 9.95
C HIS A 197 9.11 -24.57 10.40
N PRO A 198 9.46 -24.52 11.71
CA PRO A 198 10.32 -23.48 12.27
C PRO A 198 11.76 -23.49 11.72
N ARG A 199 12.18 -24.55 11.03
CA ARG A 199 13.49 -24.60 10.36
C ARG A 199 13.61 -23.62 9.22
N LEU A 200 12.50 -23.18 8.60
CA LEU A 200 12.49 -22.27 7.44
C LEU A 200 13.07 -20.90 7.79
N THR A 201 12.74 -20.36 8.95
CA THR A 201 13.26 -19.06 9.42
C THR A 201 14.71 -19.15 9.93
N GLY A 202 15.11 -20.33 10.41
CA GLY A 202 16.46 -20.59 10.89
C GLY A 202 16.97 -19.55 11.89
N LYS A 203 18.11 -18.92 11.59
CA LYS A 203 18.70 -17.80 12.35
C LYS A 203 18.58 -16.45 11.63
N GLY A 204 17.86 -16.41 10.52
CA GLY A 204 17.65 -15.19 9.73
C GLY A 204 16.63 -14.24 10.34
N GLU A 205 16.58 -13.04 9.80
CA GLU A 205 15.51 -12.09 10.10
C GLU A 205 14.23 -12.51 9.39
N PHE A 206 13.10 -12.42 10.07
CA PHE A 206 11.80 -12.79 9.54
C PHE A 206 10.69 -12.04 10.28
N TYR A 207 9.50 -12.02 9.70
CA TYR A 207 8.30 -11.51 10.35
C TYR A 207 7.59 -12.64 11.09
N THR A 208 7.24 -12.43 12.35
CA THR A 208 6.30 -13.29 13.06
C THR A 208 4.90 -13.18 12.44
N GLN A 209 4.07 -14.17 12.64
CA GLN A 209 2.68 -14.13 12.17
C GLN A 209 1.90 -12.95 12.75
N GLU A 210 2.19 -12.55 13.99
CA GLU A 210 1.54 -11.41 14.64
C GLU A 210 1.99 -10.08 14.01
N GLU A 211 3.26 -9.90 13.71
CA GLU A 211 3.75 -8.72 12.97
C GLU A 211 3.11 -8.61 11.58
N LEU A 212 2.95 -9.73 10.87
CA LEU A 212 2.28 -9.74 9.57
C LEU A 212 0.79 -9.41 9.68
N LYS A 213 0.09 -9.93 10.68
CA LYS A 213 -1.30 -9.56 10.94
C LYS A 213 -1.46 -8.08 11.27
N ASP A 214 -0.50 -7.51 12.02
CA ASP A 214 -0.46 -6.07 12.30
C ASP A 214 -0.23 -5.25 11.04
N LEU A 215 0.68 -5.68 10.16
CA LEU A 215 0.90 -5.04 8.86
C LEU A 215 -0.35 -5.11 7.97
N VAL A 216 -1.01 -6.26 7.93
CA VAL A 216 -2.27 -6.45 7.18
C VAL A 216 -3.35 -5.49 7.68
N ARG A 217 -3.53 -5.36 8.99
CA ARG A 217 -4.49 -4.42 9.58
C ARG A 217 -4.13 -2.98 9.25
N TYR A 218 -2.86 -2.60 9.43
CA TYR A 218 -2.34 -1.27 9.12
C TYR A 218 -2.58 -0.89 7.65
N ALA A 219 -2.33 -1.82 6.74
CA ALA A 219 -2.55 -1.62 5.31
C ALA A 219 -4.05 -1.51 4.97
N ALA A 220 -4.89 -2.36 5.57
CA ALA A 220 -6.34 -2.37 5.33
C ALA A 220 -7.01 -1.04 5.73
N GLU A 221 -6.62 -0.45 6.87
CA GLU A 221 -7.08 0.89 7.29
C GLU A 221 -6.77 1.96 6.24
N ARG A 222 -5.71 1.76 5.47
CA ARG A 222 -5.19 2.64 4.43
C ARG A 222 -5.66 2.27 3.02
N ASN A 223 -6.63 1.35 2.93
CA ASN A 223 -7.14 0.83 1.66
C ASN A 223 -6.06 0.18 0.78
N VAL A 224 -5.06 -0.44 1.41
CA VAL A 224 -4.00 -1.22 0.75
C VAL A 224 -4.17 -2.68 1.14
N GLN A 225 -4.21 -3.57 0.15
CA GLN A 225 -4.23 -5.01 0.34
C GLN A 225 -2.81 -5.56 0.23
N ILE A 226 -2.38 -6.41 1.17
CA ILE A 226 -1.10 -7.12 1.05
C ILE A 226 -1.33 -8.47 0.39
N ILE A 227 -0.64 -8.72 -0.73
CA ILE A 227 -0.56 -10.02 -1.40
C ILE A 227 0.79 -10.63 -1.06
N PRO A 228 0.83 -11.74 -0.30
CA PRO A 228 2.08 -12.42 0.00
C PRO A 228 2.58 -13.17 -1.24
N GLU A 229 3.88 -13.14 -1.47
CA GLU A 229 4.54 -13.95 -2.49
C GLU A 229 5.49 -14.96 -1.85
N LEU A 230 5.33 -16.21 -2.31
CA LEU A 230 6.16 -17.36 -1.94
C LEU A 230 6.67 -17.98 -3.24
N ASP A 231 7.89 -17.67 -3.61
CA ASP A 231 8.41 -18.07 -4.91
C ASP A 231 8.73 -19.56 -4.98
N ILE A 232 8.22 -20.22 -6.00
CA ILE A 232 8.40 -21.64 -6.35
C ILE A 232 8.27 -21.85 -7.87
N PRO A 233 8.92 -22.85 -8.45
CA PRO A 233 9.83 -23.85 -7.86
C PRO A 233 11.29 -23.40 -7.84
N GLY A 234 11.62 -22.27 -8.48
CA GLY A 234 12.90 -21.56 -8.39
C GLY A 234 12.99 -20.71 -7.15
N HIS A 235 14.08 -19.97 -6.97
CA HIS A 235 14.30 -19.05 -5.85
C HIS A 235 14.05 -19.71 -4.47
N THR A 236 14.49 -20.95 -4.31
CA THR A 236 14.13 -21.79 -3.16
C THR A 236 15.33 -22.30 -2.37
N VAL A 237 16.51 -21.65 -2.51
CA VAL A 237 17.71 -22.05 -1.77
C VAL A 237 17.51 -21.97 -0.26
N ALA A 238 16.76 -20.99 0.23
CA ALA A 238 16.43 -20.89 1.65
C ALA A 238 15.64 -22.11 2.14
N VAL A 239 14.68 -22.61 1.34
CA VAL A 239 13.95 -23.84 1.64
C VAL A 239 14.87 -25.05 1.59
N LEU A 240 15.70 -25.17 0.57
CA LEU A 240 16.62 -26.28 0.39
C LEU A 240 17.74 -26.31 1.45
N ALA A 241 18.15 -25.15 1.96
CA ALA A 241 19.07 -25.09 3.10
C ALA A 241 18.43 -25.65 4.39
N ALA A 242 17.11 -25.41 4.58
CA ALA A 242 16.36 -25.97 5.71
C ALA A 242 15.98 -27.45 5.53
N TYR A 243 15.64 -27.85 4.28
CA TYR A 243 15.14 -29.17 3.91
C TYR A 243 15.83 -29.68 2.62
N PRO A 244 17.11 -30.11 2.70
CA PRO A 244 17.90 -30.55 1.54
C PRO A 244 17.26 -31.69 0.74
N GLU A 245 16.48 -32.53 1.42
CA GLU A 245 15.79 -33.66 0.83
C GLU A 245 14.67 -33.28 -0.15
N LEU A 246 14.32 -31.99 -0.26
CA LEU A 246 13.31 -31.48 -1.20
C LEU A 246 13.87 -31.14 -2.57
N GLY A 247 15.20 -31.10 -2.70
CA GLY A 247 15.89 -30.85 -3.97
C GLY A 247 15.90 -32.07 -4.90
N CYS A 248 16.26 -31.83 -6.16
CA CYS A 248 16.43 -32.89 -7.13
C CYS A 248 17.64 -33.79 -6.79
N SER A 249 17.57 -35.05 -7.18
CA SER A 249 18.57 -36.11 -6.81
C SER A 249 20.00 -35.85 -7.29
N HIS A 250 20.22 -34.96 -8.24
CA HIS A 250 21.53 -34.56 -8.76
C HIS A 250 22.14 -33.33 -8.04
N THR A 251 21.40 -32.69 -7.15
CA THR A 251 21.87 -31.53 -6.38
C THR A 251 22.74 -31.99 -5.23
N ASN A 252 24.03 -32.29 -5.51
CA ASN A 252 24.96 -32.82 -4.52
C ASN A 252 25.54 -31.79 -3.55
N SER A 253 25.31 -30.50 -3.77
CA SER A 253 25.78 -29.43 -2.90
C SER A 253 24.74 -28.32 -2.79
N ILE A 254 23.86 -28.47 -1.83
CA ILE A 254 22.99 -27.36 -1.43
C ILE A 254 23.84 -26.43 -0.56
N PRO A 255 23.89 -25.12 -0.85
CA PRO A 255 24.62 -24.18 -0.01
C PRO A 255 24.13 -24.27 1.43
N LYS A 256 25.07 -24.39 2.37
CA LYS A 256 24.74 -24.39 3.80
C LYS A 256 24.42 -22.99 4.34
N THR A 257 24.70 -21.98 3.54
CA THR A 257 24.48 -20.57 3.84
C THR A 257 23.57 -19.97 2.79
N VAL A 258 22.53 -19.32 3.24
CA VAL A 258 21.61 -18.50 2.46
C VAL A 258 22.37 -17.27 1.96
N GLY A 259 22.36 -16.98 0.66
CA GLY A 259 23.01 -15.78 0.11
C GLY A 259 23.67 -15.95 -1.27
N GLU A 260 23.83 -17.20 -1.75
CA GLU A 260 24.32 -17.44 -3.10
C GLU A 260 23.15 -17.79 -4.03
N THR A 261 23.01 -17.07 -5.13
CA THR A 261 22.09 -17.44 -6.21
C THR A 261 22.65 -18.66 -6.92
N VAL A 262 22.12 -19.81 -6.60
CA VAL A 262 22.46 -21.07 -7.25
C VAL A 262 21.16 -21.60 -7.85
N ASN A 263 21.03 -21.66 -9.14
CA ASN A 263 19.87 -22.12 -9.89
C ASN A 263 19.38 -23.53 -9.47
N LEU A 264 19.00 -23.68 -8.19
CA LEU A 264 18.43 -24.88 -7.61
C LEU A 264 16.92 -24.75 -7.53
N MET A 265 16.25 -25.86 -7.75
CA MET A 265 14.79 -25.91 -7.72
C MET A 265 14.30 -27.05 -6.85
N LEU A 266 13.11 -26.89 -6.30
CA LEU A 266 12.37 -27.97 -5.67
C LEU A 266 12.10 -29.11 -6.64
N CYS A 267 12.15 -30.34 -6.16
CA CYS A 267 11.90 -31.52 -6.98
C CYS A 267 10.39 -31.68 -7.24
N ALA A 268 9.98 -31.58 -8.49
CA ALA A 268 8.56 -31.69 -8.87
C ALA A 268 7.95 -33.07 -8.57
N ASN A 269 8.76 -34.14 -8.56
CA ASN A 269 8.30 -35.49 -8.28
C ASN A 269 8.65 -35.95 -6.83
N ASN A 270 8.48 -35.04 -5.87
CA ASN A 270 8.73 -35.31 -4.46
C ASN A 270 7.51 -34.90 -3.62
N ASP A 271 6.72 -35.87 -3.18
CA ASP A 271 5.49 -35.67 -2.42
C ASP A 271 5.70 -34.82 -1.14
N LYS A 272 6.90 -34.83 -0.56
CA LYS A 272 7.23 -34.01 0.60
C LYS A 272 7.21 -32.50 0.29
N VAL A 273 7.50 -32.11 -0.95
CA VAL A 273 7.40 -30.73 -1.40
C VAL A 273 5.94 -30.27 -1.32
N TYR A 274 5.02 -31.05 -1.83
CA TYR A 274 3.58 -30.74 -1.81
C TYR A 274 3.04 -30.71 -0.38
N SER A 275 3.43 -31.66 0.46
CA SER A 275 3.02 -31.68 1.87
C SER A 275 3.52 -30.47 2.63
N LEU A 276 4.79 -30.05 2.41
CA LEU A 276 5.36 -28.85 3.03
C LEU A 276 4.57 -27.59 2.59
N TYR A 277 4.38 -27.41 1.27
CA TYR A 277 3.68 -26.23 0.78
C TYR A 277 2.18 -26.21 1.11
N GLN A 278 1.54 -27.35 1.25
CA GLN A 278 0.18 -27.41 1.79
C GLN A 278 0.10 -26.83 3.21
N ASP A 279 1.05 -27.18 4.08
CA ASP A 279 1.11 -26.62 5.44
C ASP A 279 1.44 -25.11 5.41
N ILE A 280 2.42 -24.69 4.61
CA ILE A 280 2.81 -23.30 4.44
C ILE A 280 1.63 -22.46 3.97
N LEU A 281 1.00 -22.85 2.85
CA LEU A 281 -0.12 -22.11 2.26
C LEU A 281 -1.32 -22.03 3.20
N THR A 282 -1.55 -23.07 4.01
CA THR A 282 -2.61 -23.06 5.03
C THR A 282 -2.35 -22.00 6.09
N GLU A 283 -1.11 -21.87 6.59
CA GLU A 283 -0.78 -20.85 7.58
C GLU A 283 -0.79 -19.46 6.95
N VAL A 284 -0.22 -19.29 5.75
CA VAL A 284 -0.21 -18.01 5.03
C VAL A 284 -1.63 -17.51 4.76
N ALA A 285 -2.53 -18.36 4.29
CA ALA A 285 -3.93 -18.00 4.07
C ALA A 285 -4.66 -17.57 5.36
N SER A 286 -4.21 -18.03 6.52
CA SER A 286 -4.77 -17.59 7.81
C SER A 286 -4.30 -16.20 8.24
N ILE A 287 -3.20 -15.71 7.67
CA ILE A 287 -2.61 -14.39 7.99
C ILE A 287 -3.13 -13.33 7.02
N PHE A 288 -3.16 -13.65 5.73
CA PHE A 288 -3.48 -12.71 4.66
C PHE A 288 -4.90 -12.93 4.12
N PRO A 289 -5.83 -11.99 4.33
CA PRO A 289 -7.21 -12.09 3.82
C PRO A 289 -7.33 -11.75 2.32
N ALA A 290 -6.21 -11.52 1.64
CA ALA A 290 -6.17 -11.27 0.20
C ALA A 290 -6.75 -12.47 -0.56
N PRO A 291 -7.47 -12.24 -1.69
CA PRO A 291 -8.03 -13.33 -2.50
C PRO A 291 -6.96 -14.12 -3.27
N TYR A 292 -5.72 -13.68 -3.24
CA TYR A 292 -4.59 -14.27 -3.96
C TYR A 292 -3.39 -14.47 -3.05
N ILE A 293 -2.64 -15.54 -3.30
CA ILE A 293 -1.26 -15.76 -2.87
C ILE A 293 -0.45 -15.84 -4.18
N HIS A 294 0.60 -15.03 -4.30
CA HIS A 294 1.49 -15.09 -5.45
C HIS A 294 2.51 -16.21 -5.25
N LEU A 295 2.73 -17.03 -6.26
CA LEU A 295 3.66 -18.18 -6.18
C LEU A 295 4.93 -17.97 -7.01
N GLY A 296 5.20 -16.77 -7.49
CA GLY A 296 6.34 -16.46 -8.34
C GLY A 296 6.31 -17.26 -9.64
N GLY A 297 7.28 -18.13 -9.81
CA GLY A 297 7.40 -19.02 -10.97
C GLY A 297 8.38 -18.55 -12.01
N ASP A 298 9.06 -17.45 -11.72
CA ASP A 298 10.07 -16.89 -12.61
C ASP A 298 11.41 -17.66 -12.55
N GLU A 299 12.19 -17.49 -13.59
CA GLU A 299 13.55 -18.02 -13.75
C GLU A 299 13.72 -19.54 -13.44
N ALA A 300 12.64 -20.32 -13.55
CA ALA A 300 12.66 -21.75 -13.32
C ALA A 300 13.44 -22.47 -14.45
N ILE A 301 14.71 -22.80 -14.21
CA ILE A 301 15.60 -23.46 -15.20
C ILE A 301 15.33 -24.96 -15.22
N ILE A 302 14.27 -25.34 -15.91
CA ILE A 302 13.76 -26.72 -15.98
C ILE A 302 14.81 -27.70 -16.52
N GLU A 303 15.50 -27.36 -17.62
CA GLU A 303 16.49 -28.24 -18.25
C GLU A 303 17.67 -28.55 -17.34
N ALA A 304 18.13 -27.58 -16.55
CA ALA A 304 19.25 -27.78 -15.64
C ALA A 304 18.88 -28.57 -14.38
N ASN A 305 17.60 -28.55 -13.98
CA ASN A 305 17.07 -29.16 -12.77
C ASN A 305 16.24 -30.41 -13.07
N TRP A 306 14.97 -30.27 -13.43
CA TRP A 306 14.07 -31.42 -13.65
C TRP A 306 14.51 -32.28 -14.83
N GLY A 307 15.06 -31.66 -15.91
CA GLY A 307 15.59 -32.39 -17.06
C GLY A 307 16.81 -33.26 -16.77
N LYS A 308 17.44 -33.14 -15.60
CA LYS A 308 18.55 -34.00 -15.14
C LYS A 308 18.18 -34.86 -13.93
N CYS A 309 16.99 -34.66 -13.39
CA CYS A 309 16.53 -35.37 -12.21
C CYS A 309 15.93 -36.74 -12.59
N LYS A 310 16.52 -37.83 -12.07
CA LYS A 310 16.03 -39.20 -12.32
C LYS A 310 14.59 -39.43 -11.81
N HIS A 311 14.07 -38.59 -10.95
CA HIS A 311 12.73 -38.68 -10.40
C HIS A 311 11.73 -37.79 -11.15
N CYS A 312 12.19 -36.73 -11.84
CA CYS A 312 11.32 -35.84 -12.58
C CYS A 312 11.20 -36.21 -14.08
N LEU A 313 12.10 -37.04 -14.58
CA LEU A 313 12.04 -37.65 -15.93
C LEU A 313 11.16 -38.89 -15.88
#